data_70c4397d99b515c582f0bfd64314b877
#
_entry.id   70c4397d99b515c582f0bfd64314b877
#
_cell.length_a   1.000
_cell.length_b   1.000
_cell.length_c   1.000
_cell.angle_alpha   90.00
_cell.angle_beta   90.00
_cell.angle_gamma   90.00
#
_symmetry.space_group_name_H-M   'P 1'
#
loop_
_entity.id
_entity.type
_entity.pdbx_description
1 polymer ?
#
loop_
_entity_poly.entity_id
_entity_poly.type
_entity_poly.pdbx_seq_one_letter_code
_entity_poly.pdbx_strand_id
1 'polypeptide(L)'
;MKFKKGNRWTNGKGELRYKTWRTNVFKLNKGRHGLSKHYVCMKCNKKRKTTRTLHAHHIYSWEKFPNKRYTIKNGVVLCKYCHTGFHYKYKFEALENPNLLVEYIGKNKNSKTIREYIKNDK
;
A
#
# COMPACT_ATOMS: atom_id res chain seq x y z
N MET A 1 -5.88 16.05 -7.54
CA MET A 1 -7.01 16.11 -8.27
C MET A 1 -8.15 15.97 -7.41
N LYS A 2 -9.16 16.48 -7.72
CA LYS A 2 -10.20 16.34 -6.94
C LYS A 2 -11.04 15.37 -7.52
N PHE A 3 -11.69 14.69 -6.73
CA PHE A 3 -12.57 13.75 -7.24
C PHE A 3 -13.65 14.46 -7.91
N LYS A 4 -13.87 14.12 -9.12
CA LYS A 4 -14.86 14.72 -9.80
C LYS A 4 -16.06 14.16 -9.39
N LYS A 5 -17.05 14.73 -9.58
CA LYS A 5 -18.27 14.24 -9.27
C LYS A 5 -18.41 13.11 -10.09
N GLY A 6 -19.13 12.23 -9.91
CA GLY A 6 -19.26 11.02 -10.66
C GLY A 6 -18.18 10.06 -10.30
N ASN A 7 -17.37 10.45 -9.38
CA ASN A 7 -16.34 9.60 -8.94
C ASN A 7 -16.94 8.44 -8.21
N ARG A 8 -16.35 7.28 -8.32
CA ARG A 8 -16.89 6.10 -7.67
C ARG A 8 -16.96 6.22 -6.16
N TRP A 9 -16.31 7.22 -5.60
CA TRP A 9 -16.37 7.38 -4.17
C TRP A 9 -17.65 8.05 -3.72
N THR A 10 -18.37 8.66 -4.63
CA THR A 10 -19.52 9.45 -4.22
C THR A 10 -20.73 8.63 -3.79
N ASN A 11 -20.77 7.34 -4.09
CA ASN A 11 -21.93 6.57 -3.69
C ASN A 11 -21.77 5.99 -2.29
N GLY A 12 -20.69 6.26 -1.63
CA GLY A 12 -20.49 5.83 -0.26
C GLY A 12 -19.96 4.42 -0.08
N LYS A 13 -20.39 3.50 -0.89
CA LYS A 13 -19.96 2.12 -0.72
C LYS A 13 -18.49 1.94 -1.07
N GLY A 14 -18.07 2.51 -2.18
CA GLY A 14 -16.66 2.40 -2.57
C GLY A 14 -15.77 3.08 -1.57
N GLU A 15 -16.19 4.24 -1.09
CA GLU A 15 -15.40 4.97 -0.14
C GLU A 15 -15.27 4.22 1.18
N LEU A 16 -16.35 3.61 1.65
CA LEU A 16 -16.33 2.86 2.89
C LEU A 16 -15.42 1.64 2.77
N ARG A 17 -15.50 0.93 1.65
CA ARG A 17 -14.66 -0.23 1.45
C ARG A 17 -13.19 0.16 1.42
N TYR A 18 -12.86 1.28 0.80
CA TYR A 18 -11.49 1.74 0.76
C TYR A 18 -10.99 2.10 2.15
N LYS A 19 -11.81 2.80 2.93
CA LYS A 19 -11.41 3.19 4.28
C LYS A 19 -11.19 1.97 5.16
N THR A 20 -12.04 0.96 5.01
CA THR A 20 -11.90 -0.27 5.77
C THR A 20 -10.61 -0.98 5.38
N TRP A 21 -10.34 -1.07 4.08
CA TRP A 21 -9.12 -1.69 3.59
C TRP A 21 -7.89 -0.96 4.16
N ARG A 22 -7.90 0.35 4.07
CA ARG A 22 -6.78 1.15 4.54
C ARG A 22 -6.52 0.93 6.03
N THR A 23 -7.57 0.96 6.82
CA THR A 23 -7.46 0.72 8.25
C THR A 23 -6.85 -0.65 8.54
N ASN A 24 -7.31 -1.65 7.82
CA ASN A 24 -6.82 -3.00 8.05
C ASN A 24 -5.39 -3.21 7.58
N VAL A 25 -4.98 -2.51 6.52
CA VAL A 25 -3.59 -2.56 6.07
C VAL A 25 -2.68 -2.00 7.16
N PHE A 26 -3.08 -0.88 7.77
CA PHE A 26 -2.27 -0.31 8.84
C PHE A 26 -2.22 -1.23 10.05
N LYS A 27 -3.33 -1.87 10.40
CA LYS A 27 -3.33 -2.79 11.52
C LYS A 27 -2.42 -3.98 11.29
N LEU A 28 -2.46 -4.53 10.09
CA LEU A 28 -1.62 -5.67 9.76
C LEU A 28 -0.15 -5.30 9.82
N ASN A 29 0.18 -4.10 9.32
CA ASN A 29 1.56 -3.64 9.34
C ASN A 29 2.07 -3.48 10.78
N LYS A 30 1.22 -2.95 11.64
CA LYS A 30 1.59 -2.77 13.03
C LYS A 30 1.95 -4.09 13.69
N GLY A 31 1.14 -5.10 13.44
CA GLY A 31 1.38 -6.41 14.01
C GLY A 31 2.64 -7.05 13.47
N ARG A 32 2.94 -6.82 12.18
CA ARG A 32 4.12 -7.42 11.58
C ARG A 32 5.42 -6.99 12.22
N HIS A 33 5.45 -5.79 12.73
CA HIS A 33 6.67 -5.27 13.30
C HIS A 33 6.81 -5.54 14.79
N GLY A 34 5.81 -6.19 15.38
CA GLY A 34 5.90 -6.58 16.76
C GLY A 34 5.91 -5.43 17.75
N LEU A 35 5.85 -4.20 17.27
CA LEU A 35 5.83 -3.05 18.13
C LEU A 35 4.48 -2.42 17.97
N SER A 36 3.54 -2.92 18.72
CA SER A 36 2.16 -2.55 18.53
C SER A 36 1.86 -1.07 18.66
N LYS A 37 2.77 -0.30 19.19
CA LYS A 37 2.48 1.12 19.40
C LYS A 37 2.87 2.01 18.24
N HIS A 38 3.50 1.46 17.21
CA HIS A 38 3.96 2.28 16.11
C HIS A 38 3.65 1.69 14.77
N TYR A 39 3.48 2.57 13.79
CA TYR A 39 3.36 2.17 12.40
C TYR A 39 4.70 2.44 11.75
N VAL A 40 5.08 1.62 10.79
CA VAL A 40 6.42 1.69 10.21
C VAL A 40 6.35 1.71 8.70
N CYS A 41 7.10 2.62 8.08
CA CYS A 41 7.25 2.61 6.63
C CYS A 41 8.03 1.38 6.23
N MET A 42 7.52 0.63 5.27
CA MET A 42 8.14 -0.64 4.91
C MET A 42 9.41 -0.50 4.08
N LYS A 43 9.71 0.70 3.61
CA LYS A 43 10.96 0.91 2.91
C LYS A 43 12.03 1.53 3.81
N CYS A 44 11.75 2.66 4.40
CA CYS A 44 12.76 3.36 5.19
C CYS A 44 12.73 3.05 6.68
N ASN A 45 11.70 2.32 7.11
CA ASN A 45 11.57 1.89 8.49
C ASN A 45 11.38 2.99 9.52
N LYS A 46 10.98 4.18 9.08
CA LYS A 46 10.67 5.22 10.03
C LYS A 46 9.44 4.86 10.81
N LYS A 47 9.47 5.08 12.12
CA LYS A 47 8.35 4.77 12.98
C LYS A 47 7.48 6.00 13.20
N ARG A 48 6.17 5.78 13.25
CA ARG A 48 5.22 6.85 13.47
C ARG A 48 4.17 6.40 14.45
N LYS A 49 3.74 7.28 15.32
CA LYS A 49 2.69 6.94 16.27
C LYS A 49 1.31 6.99 15.65
N THR A 50 1.15 7.75 14.58
CA THR A 50 -0.13 7.85 13.89
C THR A 50 0.09 7.58 12.42
N THR A 51 -1.02 7.48 11.67
CA THR A 51 -0.93 7.22 10.25
C THR A 51 -0.95 8.49 9.41
N ARG A 52 -0.84 9.66 10.03
CA ARG A 52 -1.01 10.92 9.30
C ARG A 52 -0.06 11.12 8.13
N THR A 53 1.18 10.71 8.28
CA THR A 53 2.16 10.88 7.21
C THR A 53 2.49 9.57 6.53
N LEU A 54 1.63 8.57 6.70
CA LEU A 54 1.83 7.28 6.09
C LEU A 54 0.71 7.01 5.08
N HIS A 55 1.03 6.24 4.07
CA HIS A 55 0.06 5.90 3.03
C HIS A 55 -0.05 4.40 2.92
N ALA A 56 -1.27 3.92 2.73
CA ALA A 56 -1.50 2.52 2.40
C ALA A 56 -1.41 2.43 0.88
N HIS A 57 -0.49 1.65 0.37
CA HIS A 57 -0.20 1.57 -1.05
C HIS A 57 -0.52 0.17 -1.56
N HIS A 58 -1.07 0.07 -2.75
CA HIS A 58 -1.43 -1.21 -3.34
C HIS A 58 -0.23 -1.87 -4.02
N ILE A 59 -0.04 -3.16 -3.78
CA ILE A 59 1.01 -3.92 -4.45
C ILE A 59 0.61 -4.13 -5.89
N TYR A 60 -0.58 -4.73 -6.12
CA TYR A 60 -1.17 -4.79 -7.45
C TYR A 60 -2.04 -3.55 -7.55
N SER A 61 -1.80 -2.72 -8.54
CA SER A 61 -2.39 -1.39 -8.58
C SER A 61 -3.92 -1.39 -8.59
N TRP A 62 -4.47 -0.34 -8.02
CA TRP A 62 -5.90 -0.12 -8.02
C TRP A 62 -6.44 -0.08 -9.44
N GLU A 63 -5.71 0.58 -10.31
CA GLU A 63 -6.16 0.83 -11.66
C GLU A 63 -6.25 -0.43 -12.51
N LYS A 64 -5.23 -1.26 -12.47
CA LYS A 64 -5.15 -2.40 -13.36
C LYS A 64 -5.64 -3.72 -12.78
N PHE A 65 -5.82 -3.79 -11.49
CA PHE A 65 -6.19 -5.06 -10.84
C PHE A 65 -7.41 -4.88 -9.93
N PRO A 66 -8.58 -4.63 -10.54
CA PRO A 66 -9.76 -4.35 -9.73
C PRO A 66 -10.16 -5.44 -8.75
N ASN A 67 -9.87 -6.70 -9.05
CA ASN A 67 -10.23 -7.77 -8.15
C ASN A 67 -9.33 -7.85 -6.92
N LYS A 68 -8.28 -7.03 -6.85
CA LYS A 68 -7.41 -7.02 -5.70
C LYS A 68 -7.48 -5.73 -4.90
N ARG A 69 -8.38 -4.84 -5.26
CA ARG A 69 -8.45 -3.51 -4.64
C ARG A 69 -8.65 -3.53 -3.15
N TYR A 70 -9.41 -4.51 -2.64
CA TYR A 70 -9.75 -4.53 -1.22
C TYR A 70 -9.13 -5.70 -0.48
N THR A 71 -8.22 -6.41 -1.11
CA THR A 71 -7.50 -7.50 -0.46
C THR A 71 -6.50 -6.89 0.51
N ILE A 72 -6.58 -7.28 1.77
CA ILE A 72 -5.72 -6.66 2.78
C ILE A 72 -4.25 -6.95 2.53
N LYS A 73 -3.92 -8.16 2.11
CA LYS A 73 -2.52 -8.51 1.84
C LYS A 73 -1.96 -7.78 0.64
N ASN A 74 -2.80 -7.15 -0.16
CA ASN A 74 -2.36 -6.38 -1.30
C ASN A 74 -1.96 -4.96 -0.88
N GLY A 75 -1.80 -4.71 0.40
CA GLY A 75 -1.48 -3.39 0.88
C GLY A 75 -0.17 -3.35 1.64
N VAL A 76 0.56 -2.26 1.49
CA VAL A 76 1.78 -2.04 2.25
C VAL A 76 1.74 -0.61 2.76
N VAL A 77 2.58 -0.31 3.73
CA VAL A 77 2.62 1.03 4.32
C VAL A 77 3.92 1.71 3.89
N LEU A 78 3.81 2.89 3.33
CA LEU A 78 4.96 3.70 2.94
C LEU A 78 4.75 5.09 3.49
N CYS A 79 5.84 5.73 3.90
CA CYS A 79 5.72 7.11 4.33
C CYS A 79 5.55 7.98 3.09
N LYS A 80 5.12 9.22 3.33
CA LYS A 80 4.86 10.15 2.25
C LYS A 80 6.02 10.26 1.26
N TYR A 81 7.23 10.35 1.77
CA TYR A 81 8.39 10.51 0.89
C TYR A 81 8.70 9.25 0.09
N CYS A 82 8.61 8.10 0.71
CA CYS A 82 8.88 6.86 -0.01
C CYS A 82 7.80 6.59 -1.04
N HIS A 83 6.54 6.91 -0.72
CA HIS A 83 5.44 6.72 -1.64
C HIS A 83 5.59 7.62 -2.87
N THR A 84 5.89 8.89 -2.63
CA THR A 84 6.10 9.83 -3.72
C THR A 84 7.31 9.42 -4.56
N GLY A 85 8.38 8.97 -3.90
CA GLY A 85 9.56 8.52 -4.62
C GLY A 85 9.32 7.33 -5.51
N PHE A 86 8.46 6.42 -5.05
CA PHE A 86 8.12 5.25 -5.84
C PHE A 86 7.43 5.66 -7.14
N HIS A 87 6.43 6.54 -7.04
CA HIS A 87 5.70 6.97 -8.23
C HIS A 87 6.57 7.80 -9.15
N TYR A 88 7.47 8.58 -8.58
CA TYR A 88 8.36 9.37 -9.41
C TYR A 88 9.33 8.49 -10.19
N LYS A 89 9.83 7.44 -9.56
CA LYS A 89 10.80 6.58 -10.19
C LYS A 89 10.22 5.70 -11.29
N TYR A 90 9.07 5.09 -11.02
CA TYR A 90 8.53 4.10 -11.96
C TYR A 90 7.39 4.58 -12.82
N LYS A 91 6.76 5.68 -12.43
CA LYS A 91 5.69 6.27 -13.21
C LYS A 91 4.63 5.24 -13.60
N PHE A 92 4.28 5.18 -14.87
CA PHE A 92 3.18 4.30 -15.27
C PHE A 92 3.53 2.82 -15.23
N GLU A 93 4.78 2.47 -15.24
CA GLU A 93 5.14 1.06 -15.17
C GLU A 93 4.70 0.45 -13.87
N ALA A 94 4.63 1.25 -12.82
CA ALA A 94 4.23 0.75 -11.52
C ALA A 94 2.81 0.21 -11.52
N LEU A 95 1.98 0.68 -12.45
CA LEU A 95 0.59 0.22 -12.49
C LEU A 95 0.46 -1.22 -12.95
N GLU A 96 1.41 -1.69 -13.76
CA GLU A 96 1.29 -3.02 -14.34
C GLU A 96 2.21 -4.06 -13.75
N ASN A 97 3.25 -3.64 -13.05
CA ASN A 97 4.25 -4.58 -12.57
C ASN A 97 4.44 -4.49 -11.06
N PRO A 98 3.79 -5.37 -10.31
CA PRO A 98 3.91 -5.32 -8.84
C PRO A 98 5.32 -5.60 -8.33
N ASN A 99 6.15 -6.24 -9.14
CA ASN A 99 7.51 -6.52 -8.71
C ASN A 99 8.38 -5.28 -8.58
N LEU A 100 7.96 -4.18 -9.20
CA LEU A 100 8.71 -2.94 -9.07
C LEU A 100 8.71 -2.43 -7.63
N LEU A 101 7.64 -2.72 -6.89
CA LEU A 101 7.59 -2.33 -5.50
C LEU A 101 8.61 -3.12 -4.68
N VAL A 102 8.78 -4.40 -4.99
CA VAL A 102 9.77 -5.21 -4.31
C VAL A 102 11.16 -4.66 -4.57
N GLU A 103 11.42 -4.32 -5.82
CA GLU A 103 12.71 -3.75 -6.20
C GLU A 103 12.97 -2.44 -5.46
N TYR A 104 11.96 -1.60 -5.37
CA TYR A 104 12.09 -0.31 -4.74
C TYR A 104 12.36 -0.41 -3.24
N ILE A 105 11.64 -1.32 -2.57
CA ILE A 105 11.82 -1.48 -1.13
C ILE A 105 13.20 -2.05 -0.81
N GLY A 106 13.72 -2.87 -1.71
CA GLY A 106 15.06 -3.38 -1.53
C GLY A 106 15.09 -4.66 -0.71
N LYS A 107 16.28 -5.04 -0.26
CA LYS A 107 16.43 -6.29 0.45
C LYS A 107 16.16 -6.10 1.92
N ASN A 108 14.99 -6.45 2.37
CA ASN A 108 14.68 -6.48 3.79
C ASN A 108 13.54 -7.47 3.98
N LYS A 109 13.15 -7.71 5.24
CA LYS A 109 12.12 -8.70 5.49
C LYS A 109 10.76 -8.29 4.95
N ASN A 110 10.53 -7.02 4.80
CA ASN A 110 9.24 -6.55 4.27
C ASN A 110 9.12 -6.91 2.80
N SER A 111 10.19 -6.76 2.04
CA SER A 111 10.12 -7.09 0.63
C SER A 111 9.98 -8.60 0.43
N LYS A 112 10.50 -9.38 1.35
CA LYS A 112 10.34 -10.83 1.27
C LYS A 112 8.85 -11.19 1.38
N THR A 113 8.16 -10.58 2.33
CA THR A 113 6.74 -10.84 2.51
C THR A 113 5.95 -10.45 1.25
N ILE A 114 6.30 -9.32 0.65
CA ILE A 114 5.62 -8.86 -0.56
C ILE A 114 5.90 -9.82 -1.72
N ARG A 115 7.15 -10.25 -1.86
CA ARG A 115 7.49 -11.20 -2.92
C ARG A 115 6.71 -12.49 -2.78
N GLU A 116 6.55 -12.96 -1.55
CA GLU A 116 5.80 -14.19 -1.33
C GLU A 116 4.33 -14.03 -1.69
N TYR A 117 3.78 -12.86 -1.38
CA TYR A 117 2.40 -12.61 -1.76
C TYR A 117 2.24 -12.64 -3.28
N ILE A 118 3.14 -11.98 -3.99
CA ILE A 118 3.08 -11.96 -5.46
C ILE A 118 3.24 -13.36 -6.03
N LYS A 119 4.18 -14.12 -5.49
CA LYS A 119 4.42 -15.46 -5.97
C LYS A 119 3.23 -16.37 -5.77
N ASN A 120 2.60 -16.28 -4.61
CA ASN A 120 1.49 -17.16 -4.30
C ASN A 120 0.18 -16.77 -4.93
N ASP A 121 0.12 -15.59 -5.49
CA ASP A 121 -1.10 -15.11 -6.10
C ASP A 121 -1.34 -15.65 -7.50
N LYS A 122 -0.39 -16.33 -8.08
CA LYS A 122 -0.52 -16.81 -9.44
C LYS A 122 -1.37 -18.05 -9.60
#